data_14dd452537f7df2be973f13969a33bce
#
_entry.id   14dd452537f7df2be973f13969a33bce
#
_cell.length_a   1.000
_cell.length_b   1.000
_cell.length_c   1.000
_cell.angle_alpha   90.00
_cell.angle_beta   90.00
_cell.angle_gamma   90.00
#
_symmetry.space_group_name_H-M   'P 1'
#
loop_
_entity.id
_entity.type
_entity.pdbx_description
1 polymer ?
#
loop_
_entity_poly.entity_id
_entity_poly.type
_entity_poly.pdbx_seq_one_letter_code
_entity_poly.pdbx_strand_id
1 'polypeptide(L)' 'MPTNKNALLRYQILDRCFSNRHRKYTIEDLVDAVNEALYDMYGSEVSVRQIRDDIKYMRDRVSY' A
#
# COMPACT_ATOMS: atom_id res chain seq x y z
N MET A 1 -17.86 10.91 7.56
CA MET A 1 -17.29 9.70 7.04
C MET A 1 -15.82 9.89 6.73
N PRO A 2 -14.97 9.13 7.37
CA PRO A 2 -13.56 9.24 7.12
C PRO A 2 -13.29 8.79 5.69
N THR A 3 -13.08 9.73 4.85
CA THR A 3 -12.73 9.42 3.50
C THR A 3 -11.26 9.17 3.46
N ASN A 4 -10.92 7.94 3.44
CA ASN A 4 -9.55 7.55 3.22
C ASN A 4 -9.33 7.62 1.71
N LYS A 5 -9.25 8.83 1.19
CA LYS A 5 -9.15 9.05 -0.24
C LYS A 5 -8.00 8.30 -0.88
N ASN A 6 -6.94 8.09 -0.11
CA ASN A 6 -5.75 7.44 -0.63
C ASN A 6 -5.76 5.94 -0.44
N ALA A 7 -6.76 5.40 0.26
CA ALA A 7 -6.80 3.98 0.58
C ALA A 7 -6.84 3.11 -0.67
N LEU A 8 -7.70 3.46 -1.61
CA LEU A 8 -7.83 2.69 -2.84
C LEU A 8 -6.52 2.68 -3.63
N LEU A 9 -5.86 3.83 -3.72
CA LEU A 9 -4.59 3.92 -4.41
C LEU A 9 -3.54 3.06 -3.72
N ARG A 10 -3.48 3.11 -2.38
CA ARG A 10 -2.55 2.28 -1.63
C ARG A 10 -2.79 0.80 -1.92
N TYR A 11 -4.04 0.38 -1.90
CA TYR A 11 -4.39 -1.01 -2.16
C TYR A 11 -4.01 -1.44 -3.57
N GLN A 12 -4.22 -0.58 -4.54
CA GLN A 12 -3.85 -0.87 -5.93
C GLN A 12 -2.35 -1.04 -6.08
N ILE A 13 -1.58 -0.17 -5.44
CA ILE A 13 -0.12 -0.23 -5.50
C ILE A 13 0.39 -1.49 -4.81
N LEU A 14 -0.14 -1.79 -3.64
CA LEU A 14 0.25 -2.99 -2.89
C LEU A 14 -0.09 -4.25 -3.67
N ASP A 15 -1.26 -4.28 -4.29
CA ASP A 15 -1.67 -5.42 -5.10
C ASP A 15 -0.72 -5.63 -6.28
N ARG A 16 -0.32 -4.54 -6.92
CA ARG A 16 0.64 -4.60 -8.02
C ARG A 16 1.97 -5.17 -7.55
N CYS A 17 2.45 -4.73 -6.38
CA CYS A 17 3.70 -5.23 -5.83
C CYS A 17 3.61 -6.71 -5.50
N PHE A 18 2.51 -7.13 -4.92
CA PHE A 18 2.32 -8.53 -4.57
C PHE A 18 2.20 -9.41 -5.81
N SER A 19 1.71 -8.87 -6.90
CA SER A 19 1.58 -9.60 -8.16
C SER A 19 2.90 -9.75 -8.90
N ASN A 20 3.90 -8.96 -8.52
CA ASN A 20 5.21 -9.01 -9.16
C ASN A 20 6.04 -10.15 -8.58
N ARG A 21 6.07 -11.29 -9.26
CA ARG A 21 6.77 -12.47 -8.78
C ARG A 21 8.27 -12.42 -9.00
N HIS A 22 8.74 -11.47 -9.79
CA HIS A 22 10.17 -11.35 -10.09
C HIS A 22 10.93 -10.61 -9.01
N ARG A 23 10.23 -9.97 -8.10
CA ARG A 23 10.85 -9.16 -7.08
C ARG A 23 10.17 -9.41 -5.73
N LYS A 24 11.00 -9.58 -4.69
CA LYS A 24 10.49 -9.67 -3.34
C LYS A 24 10.50 -8.28 -2.73
N TYR A 25 9.35 -7.86 -2.26
CA TYR A 25 9.21 -6.56 -1.62
C TYR A 25 9.23 -6.72 -0.12
N THR A 26 10.11 -5.97 0.54
CA THR A 26 10.08 -5.85 2.00
C THR A 26 9.02 -4.82 2.37
N ILE A 27 8.73 -4.72 3.67
CA ILE A 27 7.78 -3.71 4.12
C ILE A 27 8.28 -2.31 3.75
N GLU A 28 9.56 -2.08 3.83
CA GLU A 28 10.15 -0.80 3.47
C GLU A 28 9.99 -0.51 1.98
N ASP A 29 10.18 -1.53 1.15
CA ASP A 29 9.98 -1.38 -0.28
C ASP A 29 8.53 -1.01 -0.61
N LEU A 30 7.59 -1.62 0.09
CA LEU A 30 6.17 -1.34 -0.11
C LEU A 30 5.84 0.09 0.31
N VAL A 31 6.38 0.52 1.44
CA VAL A 31 6.18 1.88 1.91
C VAL A 31 6.74 2.88 0.91
N ASP A 32 7.94 2.62 0.40
CA ASP A 32 8.56 3.49 -0.59
C ASP A 32 7.73 3.57 -1.87
N ALA A 33 7.24 2.44 -2.35
CA ALA A 33 6.44 2.40 -3.57
C ALA A 33 5.15 3.22 -3.40
N VAL A 34 4.49 3.06 -2.26
CA VAL A 34 3.26 3.78 -1.99
C VAL A 34 3.53 5.27 -1.81
N ASN A 35 4.59 5.61 -1.06
CA ASN A 35 4.93 7.01 -0.84
C ASN A 35 5.29 7.73 -2.13
N GLU A 36 6.01 7.06 -3.01
CA GLU A 36 6.38 7.63 -4.29
C GLU A 36 5.13 8.01 -5.09
N ALA A 37 4.16 7.11 -5.15
CA ALA A 37 2.93 7.37 -5.87
C ALA A 37 2.08 8.45 -5.20
N LEU A 38 1.96 8.40 -3.87
CA LEU A 38 1.17 9.37 -3.14
C LEU A 38 1.78 10.76 -3.20
N TYR A 39 3.10 10.83 -3.08
CA TYR A 39 3.79 12.11 -3.12
C TYR A 39 3.60 12.78 -4.47
N ASP A 40 3.69 11.99 -5.53
CA ASP A 40 3.57 12.50 -6.89
C ASP A 40 2.15 13.01 -7.17
N MET A 41 1.13 12.33 -6.66
CA MET A 41 -0.26 12.66 -6.94
C MET A 41 -0.88 13.61 -5.91
N TYR A 42 -0.52 13.46 -4.65
CA TYR A 42 -1.18 14.18 -3.55
C TYR A 42 -0.22 14.94 -2.64
N GLY A 43 1.08 14.74 -2.79
CA GLY A 43 2.05 15.34 -1.88
C GLY A 43 1.97 14.77 -0.48
N SER A 44 1.49 13.55 -0.35
CA SER A 44 1.29 12.91 0.96
C SER A 44 2.26 11.76 1.16
N GLU A 45 2.45 11.38 2.42
CA GLU A 45 3.26 10.24 2.80
C GLU A 45 2.48 9.36 3.75
N VAL A 46 2.82 8.07 3.78
CA VAL A 46 2.24 7.13 4.75
C VAL A 46 3.34 6.55 5.62
N SER A 47 2.97 6.12 6.81
CA SER A 47 3.91 5.48 7.72
C SER A 47 3.98 3.98 7.45
N VAL A 48 5.04 3.35 7.96
CA VAL A 48 5.17 1.90 7.92
C VAL A 48 3.97 1.24 8.59
N ARG A 49 3.52 1.82 9.68
CA ARG A 49 2.38 1.28 10.43
C ARG A 49 1.11 1.26 9.57
N GLN A 50 0.88 2.32 8.80
CA GLN A 50 -0.28 2.38 7.93
C GLN A 50 -0.22 1.28 6.86
N ILE A 51 0.95 1.06 6.29
CA ILE A 51 1.11 0.02 5.27
C ILE A 51 0.91 -1.37 5.87
N ARG A 52 1.41 -1.59 7.08
CA ARG A 52 1.18 -2.87 7.77
C ARG A 52 -0.30 -3.11 8.00
N ASP A 53 -1.01 -2.08 8.40
CA ASP A 53 -2.45 -2.18 8.63
C ASP A 53 -3.18 -2.46 7.31
N ASP A 54 -2.77 -1.82 6.24
CA ASP A 54 -3.35 -2.04 4.93
C ASP A 54 -3.14 -3.48 4.45
N ILE A 55 -1.93 -4.00 4.63
CA ILE A 55 -1.61 -5.37 4.25
C ILE A 55 -2.47 -6.35 5.05
N LYS A 56 -2.59 -6.12 6.33
CA LYS A 56 -3.42 -6.97 7.19
C LYS A 56 -4.88 -6.92 6.75
N TYR A 57 -5.36 -5.74 6.44
CA TYR A 57 -6.74 -5.58 5.99
C TYR A 57 -6.98 -6.34 4.69
N MET A 58 -6.07 -6.22 3.75
CA MET A 58 -6.19 -6.90 2.46
C MET A 58 -6.16 -8.41 2.62
N ARG A 59 -5.27 -8.89 3.49
CA ARG A 59 -5.14 -10.32 3.75
C ARG A 59 -6.39 -10.89 4.40
N ASP A 60 -6.91 -10.20 5.40
CA ASP A 60 -8.11 -10.64 6.12
C ASP A 60 -9.33 -10.63 5.21
N ARG A 61 -9.41 -9.64 4.34
CA ARG A 61 -10.55 -9.49 3.45
C ARG A 61 -10.59 -10.57 2.37
N VAL A 62 -9.42 -10.95 1.87
CA VAL A 62 -9.36 -11.93 0.78
C VAL A 62 -9.53 -13.35 1.29
N SER A 63 -9.22 -13.59 2.55
CA SER A 63 -9.53 -14.87 3.22
C SER A 63 -9.02 -16.10 2.47
N TYR A 64 -7.73 -16.19 2.37
CA TYR A 64 -7.12 -17.39 1.79
C TYR A 64 -7.09 -18.54 2.78
#